data_f5137865e17f5d53fea73d672dfeb027
#
_entry.id   f5137865e17f5d53fea73d672dfeb027
#
_cell.length_a   1.000
_cell.length_b   1.000
_cell.length_c   1.000
_cell.angle_alpha   90.00
_cell.angle_beta   90.00
_cell.angle_gamma   90.00
#
_symmetry.space_group_name_H-M   'P 1'
#
loop_
_entity.id
_entity.type
_entity.pdbx_description
1 polymer ?
#
loop_
_entity_poly.entity_id
_entity_poly.type
_entity_poly.pdbx_seq_one_letter_code
_entity_poly.pdbx_strand_id
1 'polypeptide(L)'
;MSTIDKNVPESEDVTERSSSATAFSDLFSSKGPNKSPVDPLKLKLNRNKSLKDMGYDINRITWESNKFPPKTDLYKSVCDWFKKPESSDMTINIDNFNFKCNKIVLWTYCKYFRKNPDLVSLDISNDFMSPMEFRTLYNWMLEDKPKIFHDSLLSMLTAAIAFGIKDLKLQCWSLLSNDDMYNEENAFFMYLKARKFSLPHVRRVMLSRIKKFFLPLVSSKEFVSLNLSDLKCLMKGNSFAVNREIEIFYSLIRWLSYDWDEREPYVTQVMRLVRFNNMSCPNLLHLKHYFKSGEVNRVTYRDEIQNKIQQNLEAAVVKKSNLIYAKVMNARKFPTRSWIYDSNCEYHHKINCRNAKEVTYKMFINYLKLLQRSGSFYWHDFVSADDDNIHCCQVNDQITDESVTPTELNCSLEELSLIDTEVSSTTLTNTE
;
A
#
# COMPACT_ATOMS: atom_id res chain seq x y z
N MET A 1 46.16 35.94 37.77
CA MET A 1 45.59 37.01 38.58
C MET A 1 44.73 37.87 37.70
N SER A 2 43.50 38.10 38.15
CA SER A 2 42.41 38.99 37.70
C SER A 2 41.60 38.47 36.51
N THR A 3 40.48 37.86 36.86
CA THR A 3 39.07 38.26 37.07
C THR A 3 38.32 38.47 35.77
N ILE A 4 37.58 37.51 35.35
CA ILE A 4 36.13 37.23 35.32
C ILE A 4 35.30 38.51 35.20
N ASP A 5 34.60 38.62 34.13
CA ASP A 5 33.29 39.24 34.12
C ASP A 5 32.26 38.40 33.36
N LYS A 6 31.25 38.00 34.15
CA LYS A 6 30.02 37.33 33.70
C LYS A 6 29.05 38.41 33.25
N ASN A 7 28.51 38.30 32.07
CA ASN A 7 27.20 38.89 31.74
C ASN A 7 26.38 37.87 31.01
N VAL A 8 25.43 37.32 31.70
CA VAL A 8 24.24 36.61 31.23
C VAL A 8 23.17 37.68 30.97
N PRO A 9 22.54 37.78 29.84
CA PRO A 9 21.26 38.45 29.75
C PRO A 9 20.12 37.43 29.95
N GLU A 10 19.22 37.88 30.77
CA GLU A 10 18.00 37.26 31.25
C GLU A 10 17.04 36.88 30.11
N SER A 11 16.29 35.85 30.41
CA SER A 11 15.11 35.32 29.77
C SER A 11 14.09 36.40 29.38
N GLU A 12 13.79 36.51 28.09
CA GLU A 12 12.52 37.09 27.66
C GLU A 12 11.45 36.00 27.52
N ASP A 13 10.43 36.16 28.38
CA ASP A 13 9.15 35.50 28.33
C ASP A 13 8.53 35.57 26.95
N VAL A 14 8.45 34.44 26.24
CA VAL A 14 7.60 34.30 25.08
C VAL A 14 6.27 33.73 25.55
N THR A 15 5.34 34.62 25.78
CA THR A 15 3.92 34.34 25.95
C THR A 15 3.43 33.36 24.88
N GLU A 16 2.94 32.23 25.34
CA GLU A 16 2.11 31.31 24.62
C GLU A 16 0.92 32.04 23.96
N ARG A 17 0.91 32.15 22.67
CA ARG A 17 -0.32 32.42 21.90
C ARG A 17 -0.99 31.11 21.58
N SER A 18 -1.86 30.67 22.48
CA SER A 18 -2.94 29.75 22.19
C SER A 18 -3.92 30.40 21.20
N SER A 19 -3.78 30.18 19.91
CA SER A 19 -4.82 30.51 18.93
C SER A 19 -4.59 29.72 17.62
N SER A 20 -4.96 28.46 17.61
CA SER A 20 -5.20 27.72 16.37
C SER A 20 -6.17 26.55 16.52
N ALA A 21 -6.98 26.53 17.59
CA ALA A 21 -8.01 25.49 17.76
C ALA A 21 -9.37 25.84 17.10
N THR A 22 -9.53 27.03 16.53
CA THR A 22 -10.80 27.47 15.94
C THR A 22 -10.84 27.50 14.41
N ALA A 23 -9.73 27.19 13.74
CA ALA A 23 -9.67 27.17 12.26
C ALA A 23 -10.04 25.83 11.63
N PHE A 24 -10.23 24.78 12.43
CA PHE A 24 -10.54 23.43 11.90
C PHE A 24 -12.04 23.14 11.77
N SER A 25 -12.92 23.91 12.42
CA SER A 25 -14.37 23.67 12.33
C SER A 25 -15.02 24.27 11.09
N ASP A 26 -14.41 25.27 10.46
CA ASP A 26 -15.03 25.98 9.33
C ASP A 26 -14.76 25.35 7.97
N LEU A 27 -13.83 24.39 7.88
CA LEU A 27 -13.54 23.66 6.64
C LEU A 27 -14.54 22.52 6.34
N PHE A 28 -15.39 22.15 7.29
CA PHE A 28 -16.37 21.07 7.10
C PHE A 28 -17.80 21.55 6.82
N SER A 29 -18.03 22.87 6.68
CA SER A 29 -19.36 23.45 6.44
C SER A 29 -19.59 23.88 5.00
N SER A 30 -19.00 23.23 4.01
CA SER A 30 -19.48 23.35 2.64
C SER A 30 -20.57 22.28 2.42
N LYS A 31 -21.83 22.66 2.62
CA LYS A 31 -22.99 21.92 2.08
C LYS A 31 -22.83 21.86 0.56
N GLY A 32 -22.23 20.79 0.08
CA GLY A 32 -22.31 20.43 -1.32
C GLY A 32 -23.77 20.16 -1.72
N PRO A 33 -24.14 20.37 -2.97
CA PRO A 33 -25.52 20.16 -3.43
C PRO A 33 -25.98 18.76 -3.07
N ASN A 34 -27.18 18.64 -2.48
CA ASN A 34 -27.87 17.39 -2.18
C ASN A 34 -27.87 16.48 -3.42
N LYS A 35 -26.88 15.60 -3.54
CA LYS A 35 -26.94 14.49 -4.48
C LYS A 35 -27.77 13.42 -3.81
N SER A 36 -28.95 13.13 -4.35
CA SER A 36 -29.76 11.99 -3.99
C SER A 36 -28.87 10.74 -3.88
N PRO A 37 -29.11 9.84 -2.92
CA PRO A 37 -28.34 8.61 -2.78
C PRO A 37 -28.47 7.81 -4.08
N VAL A 38 -27.36 7.72 -4.81
CA VAL A 38 -27.30 6.95 -6.05
C VAL A 38 -27.25 5.48 -5.66
N ASP A 39 -28.22 4.71 -6.10
CA ASP A 39 -28.28 3.27 -5.87
C ASP A 39 -26.98 2.59 -6.38
N PRO A 40 -26.13 2.05 -5.50
CA PRO A 40 -24.83 1.48 -5.90
C PRO A 40 -24.97 0.29 -6.86
N LEU A 41 -26.15 -0.38 -6.86
CA LEU A 41 -26.44 -1.52 -7.72
C LEU A 41 -26.54 -1.15 -9.22
N LYS A 42 -26.83 0.12 -9.52
CA LYS A 42 -26.98 0.61 -10.91
C LYS A 42 -25.68 1.11 -11.53
N LEU A 43 -24.59 1.15 -10.75
CA LEU A 43 -23.34 1.70 -11.18
C LEU A 43 -22.51 0.67 -11.96
N LYS A 44 -22.08 1.03 -13.16
CA LYS A 44 -21.10 0.24 -13.90
C LYS A 44 -19.68 0.61 -13.44
N LEU A 45 -18.87 -0.40 -13.10
CA LEU A 45 -17.46 -0.20 -12.78
C LEU A 45 -16.72 0.33 -14.01
N ASN A 46 -16.13 1.52 -13.91
CA ASN A 46 -15.27 2.06 -14.96
C ASN A 46 -13.87 1.45 -14.84
N ARG A 47 -13.54 0.48 -15.70
CA ARG A 47 -12.24 -0.22 -15.70
C ARG A 47 -11.04 0.69 -16.09
N ASN A 48 -11.32 1.82 -16.72
CA ASN A 48 -10.28 2.75 -17.19
C ASN A 48 -10.11 3.98 -16.27
N LYS A 49 -10.88 4.07 -15.19
CA LYS A 49 -10.76 5.18 -14.25
C LYS A 49 -9.49 5.02 -13.42
N SER A 50 -8.55 5.96 -13.57
CA SER A 50 -7.29 5.96 -12.83
C SER A 50 -7.48 6.47 -11.40
N LEU A 51 -6.53 6.21 -10.50
CA LEU A 51 -6.51 6.79 -9.16
C LEU A 51 -6.53 8.34 -9.21
N LYS A 52 -5.84 8.92 -10.19
CA LYS A 52 -5.82 10.37 -10.41
C LYS A 52 -7.19 10.91 -10.77
N ASP A 53 -7.95 10.19 -11.63
CA ASP A 53 -9.32 10.55 -12.00
C ASP A 53 -10.31 10.39 -10.82
N MET A 54 -9.93 9.61 -9.81
CA MET A 54 -10.65 9.45 -8.55
C MET A 54 -10.33 10.56 -7.54
N GLY A 55 -9.42 11.47 -7.87
CA GLY A 55 -9.06 12.62 -7.05
C GLY A 55 -7.87 12.35 -6.09
N TYR A 56 -7.20 11.21 -6.21
CA TYR A 56 -5.97 10.96 -5.46
C TYR A 56 -4.81 11.69 -6.11
N ASP A 57 -4.14 12.54 -5.36
CA ASP A 57 -3.03 13.35 -5.84
C ASP A 57 -1.78 13.13 -4.99
N ILE A 58 -0.70 12.76 -5.67
CA ILE A 58 0.61 12.61 -5.05
C ILE A 58 1.20 13.96 -4.60
N ASN A 59 0.76 15.08 -5.21
CA ASN A 59 1.30 16.41 -4.90
C ASN A 59 0.80 16.96 -3.56
N ARG A 60 -0.08 16.23 -2.87
CA ARG A 60 -0.53 16.59 -1.51
C ARG A 60 0.53 16.40 -0.42
N ILE A 61 1.64 15.74 -0.74
CA ILE A 61 2.75 15.68 0.22
C ILE A 61 3.33 17.07 0.37
N THR A 62 3.10 17.69 1.52
CA THR A 62 3.79 18.90 1.93
C THR A 62 5.13 18.49 2.54
N TRP A 63 6.20 18.86 1.87
CA TRP A 63 7.55 18.60 2.34
C TRP A 63 7.94 19.67 3.35
N GLU A 64 7.56 19.47 4.61
CA GLU A 64 8.09 20.28 5.70
C GLU A 64 9.55 19.97 5.96
N SER A 65 10.28 20.95 6.45
CA SER A 65 11.73 20.84 6.66
C SER A 65 12.10 19.73 7.63
N ASN A 66 12.53 18.59 7.11
CA ASN A 66 13.11 17.53 7.93
C ASN A 66 14.55 17.88 8.34
N LYS A 67 14.94 17.48 9.54
CA LYS A 67 16.33 17.52 9.97
C LYS A 67 17.08 16.38 9.28
N PHE A 68 17.80 16.71 8.23
CA PHE A 68 18.67 15.75 7.56
C PHE A 68 19.86 15.36 8.43
N PRO A 69 20.40 14.13 8.31
CA PRO A 69 21.70 13.81 8.84
C PRO A 69 22.74 14.81 8.29
N PRO A 70 23.68 15.26 9.13
CA PRO A 70 24.67 16.24 8.68
C PRO A 70 25.50 15.64 7.54
N LYS A 71 25.65 16.38 6.48
CA LYS A 71 26.61 16.06 5.43
C LYS A 71 28.01 16.54 5.83
N THR A 72 29.02 15.96 5.21
CA THR A 72 30.42 16.37 5.40
C THR A 72 30.56 17.88 5.15
N ASP A 73 31.07 18.60 6.14
CA ASP A 73 31.19 20.06 6.08
C ASP A 73 32.39 20.45 5.22
N LEU A 74 32.17 21.27 4.22
CA LEU A 74 33.22 21.92 3.44
C LEU A 74 33.38 23.36 3.93
N TYR A 75 34.59 23.75 4.24
CA TYR A 75 34.87 25.13 4.64
C TYR A 75 34.24 26.11 3.64
N LYS A 76 33.40 27.00 4.16
CA LYS A 76 32.60 27.93 3.35
C LYS A 76 33.44 28.69 2.31
N SER A 77 34.65 29.10 2.69
CA SER A 77 35.61 29.77 1.78
C SER A 77 36.04 28.86 0.61
N VAL A 78 36.21 27.58 0.85
CA VAL A 78 36.57 26.59 -0.18
C VAL A 78 35.38 26.30 -1.08
N CYS A 79 34.21 26.22 -0.52
CA CYS A 79 32.97 26.04 -1.32
C CYS A 79 32.75 27.21 -2.28
N ASP A 80 32.96 28.46 -1.84
CA ASP A 80 32.84 29.63 -2.69
C ASP A 80 33.91 29.68 -3.82
N TRP A 81 35.09 29.12 -3.56
CA TRP A 81 36.10 28.95 -4.59
C TRP A 81 35.71 27.89 -5.60
N PHE A 82 35.16 26.76 -5.16
CA PHE A 82 34.68 25.67 -6.04
C PHE A 82 33.47 26.04 -6.89
N LYS A 83 32.76 27.10 -6.55
CA LYS A 83 31.65 27.61 -7.38
C LYS A 83 32.16 28.39 -8.62
N LYS A 84 33.43 28.73 -8.66
CA LYS A 84 34.01 29.48 -9.78
C LYS A 84 34.39 28.54 -10.93
N PRO A 85 33.97 28.82 -12.18
CA PRO A 85 34.26 27.97 -13.34
C PRO A 85 35.77 27.79 -13.59
N GLU A 86 36.57 28.76 -13.18
CA GLU A 86 38.05 28.79 -13.36
C GLU A 86 38.75 27.74 -12.52
N SER A 87 38.15 27.27 -11.46
CA SER A 87 38.71 26.26 -10.55
C SER A 87 38.44 24.82 -10.99
N SER A 88 37.73 24.62 -12.09
CA SER A 88 37.32 23.28 -12.54
C SER A 88 38.47 22.55 -13.25
N ASP A 89 38.64 21.29 -12.87
CA ASP A 89 39.67 20.38 -13.41
C ASP A 89 39.06 19.05 -13.95
N MET A 90 37.73 18.99 -14.06
CA MET A 90 36.99 17.85 -14.60
C MET A 90 35.77 18.30 -15.38
N THR A 91 35.41 17.55 -16.44
CA THR A 91 34.23 17.78 -17.24
C THR A 91 33.27 16.58 -17.18
N ILE A 92 32.02 16.83 -16.90
CA ILE A 92 30.96 15.84 -16.98
C ILE A 92 30.09 16.22 -18.17
N ASN A 93 29.92 15.30 -19.12
CA ASN A 93 29.14 15.51 -20.33
C ASN A 93 27.82 14.74 -20.21
N ILE A 94 26.72 15.43 -20.42
CA ILE A 94 25.37 14.82 -20.46
C ILE A 94 24.67 15.38 -21.69
N ASP A 95 24.49 14.56 -22.71
CA ASP A 95 24.03 14.99 -24.04
C ASP A 95 24.85 16.19 -24.57
N ASN A 96 24.20 17.32 -24.80
CA ASN A 96 24.81 18.56 -25.30
C ASN A 96 25.33 19.50 -24.17
N PHE A 97 25.25 19.06 -22.90
CA PHE A 97 25.65 19.87 -21.75
C PHE A 97 27.00 19.40 -21.18
N ASN A 98 27.91 20.36 -21.03
CA ASN A 98 29.23 20.12 -20.44
C ASN A 98 29.32 20.83 -19.09
N PHE A 99 29.37 20.07 -18.01
CA PHE A 99 29.50 20.57 -16.65
C PHE A 99 30.94 20.61 -16.23
N LYS A 100 31.43 21.81 -15.92
CA LYS A 100 32.77 21.99 -15.35
C LYS A 100 32.70 21.77 -13.84
N CYS A 101 33.44 20.79 -13.34
CA CYS A 101 33.41 20.35 -11.96
C CYS A 101 34.81 20.34 -11.35
N ASN A 102 34.90 20.30 -10.02
CA ASN A 102 36.14 20.15 -9.29
C ASN A 102 36.31 18.69 -8.84
N LYS A 103 37.43 18.08 -9.16
CA LYS A 103 37.75 16.70 -8.74
C LYS A 103 37.75 16.55 -7.23
N ILE A 104 38.24 17.52 -6.47
CA ILE A 104 38.24 17.48 -5.01
C ILE A 104 36.86 17.37 -4.43
N VAL A 105 35.88 18.11 -4.97
CA VAL A 105 34.48 18.05 -4.55
C VAL A 105 33.92 16.65 -4.85
N LEU A 106 34.11 16.15 -6.06
CA LEU A 106 33.67 14.83 -6.46
C LEU A 106 34.34 13.72 -5.64
N TRP A 107 35.65 13.82 -5.36
CA TRP A 107 36.33 12.85 -4.51
C TRP A 107 35.88 12.87 -3.05
N THR A 108 35.53 14.03 -2.54
CA THR A 108 35.05 14.16 -1.16
C THR A 108 33.78 13.35 -0.95
N TYR A 109 32.80 13.46 -1.84
CA TYR A 109 31.49 12.82 -1.68
C TYR A 109 31.38 11.48 -2.40
N CYS A 110 31.96 11.32 -3.58
CA CYS A 110 31.75 10.19 -4.47
C CYS A 110 32.83 9.12 -4.38
N LYS A 111 32.43 7.92 -3.96
CA LYS A 111 33.37 6.76 -3.97
C LYS A 111 33.84 6.40 -5.38
N TYR A 112 32.98 6.56 -6.38
CA TYR A 112 33.30 6.28 -7.78
C TYR A 112 34.50 7.08 -8.27
N PHE A 113 34.52 8.41 -8.09
CA PHE A 113 35.62 9.27 -8.53
C PHE A 113 36.90 9.05 -7.72
N ARG A 114 36.79 8.74 -6.42
CA ARG A 114 37.97 8.36 -5.61
C ARG A 114 38.68 7.11 -6.12
N LYS A 115 37.93 6.17 -6.71
CA LYS A 115 38.50 4.95 -7.28
C LYS A 115 39.14 5.17 -8.66
N ASN A 116 38.79 6.27 -9.33
CA ASN A 116 39.25 6.62 -10.67
C ASN A 116 39.88 8.02 -10.67
N PRO A 117 41.06 8.20 -10.04
CA PRO A 117 41.66 9.51 -9.82
C PRO A 117 42.12 10.19 -11.12
N ASP A 118 42.46 9.40 -12.13
CA ASP A 118 43.02 9.92 -13.41
C ASP A 118 41.91 10.38 -14.38
N LEU A 119 40.66 10.22 -14.00
CA LEU A 119 39.54 10.60 -14.83
C LEU A 119 39.45 12.12 -15.00
N VAL A 120 39.48 12.60 -16.25
CA VAL A 120 39.39 14.03 -16.61
C VAL A 120 38.01 14.36 -17.17
N SER A 121 37.39 13.40 -17.84
CA SER A 121 36.01 13.56 -18.36
C SER A 121 35.19 12.31 -18.14
N LEU A 122 33.87 12.46 -18.00
CA LEU A 122 32.92 11.38 -17.88
C LEU A 122 31.69 11.71 -18.71
N ASP A 123 31.31 10.77 -19.59
CA ASP A 123 30.06 10.85 -20.36
C ASP A 123 28.97 10.08 -19.61
N ILE A 124 27.83 10.74 -19.38
CA ILE A 124 26.67 10.17 -18.69
C ILE A 124 25.50 10.21 -19.66
N SER A 125 24.83 9.07 -19.80
CA SER A 125 23.59 9.01 -20.59
C SER A 125 22.47 9.79 -19.93
N ASN A 126 21.69 10.52 -20.73
CA ASN A 126 20.50 11.24 -20.28
C ASN A 126 19.42 10.28 -19.72
N ASP A 127 19.40 9.04 -20.18
CA ASP A 127 18.51 8.00 -19.63
C ASP A 127 18.83 7.66 -18.17
N PHE A 128 20.11 7.82 -17.77
CA PHE A 128 20.54 7.61 -16.39
C PHE A 128 20.32 8.85 -15.53
N MET A 129 20.67 10.05 -16.04
CA MET A 129 20.59 11.31 -15.31
C MET A 129 20.48 12.49 -16.26
N SER A 130 19.46 13.30 -16.10
CA SER A 130 19.29 14.52 -16.89
C SER A 130 20.28 15.62 -16.46
N PRO A 131 20.57 16.59 -17.34
CA PRO A 131 21.43 17.75 -17.03
C PRO A 131 20.95 18.52 -15.77
N MET A 132 19.66 18.64 -15.57
CA MET A 132 19.08 19.33 -14.40
C MET A 132 19.33 18.53 -13.11
N GLU A 133 19.18 17.22 -13.15
CA GLU A 133 19.42 16.33 -12.00
C GLU A 133 20.89 16.34 -11.61
N PHE A 134 21.81 16.31 -12.58
CA PHE A 134 23.24 16.45 -12.30
C PHE A 134 23.59 17.81 -11.68
N ARG A 135 23.01 18.90 -12.18
CA ARG A 135 23.18 20.23 -11.58
C ARG A 135 22.71 20.26 -10.13
N THR A 136 21.55 19.65 -9.85
CA THR A 136 21.01 19.52 -8.49
C THR A 136 21.95 18.71 -7.60
N LEU A 137 22.50 17.61 -8.11
CA LEU A 137 23.47 16.78 -7.40
C LEU A 137 24.76 17.53 -7.07
N TYR A 138 25.32 18.26 -8.03
CA TYR A 138 26.55 19.00 -7.82
C TYR A 138 26.36 20.20 -6.88
N ASN A 139 25.24 20.92 -7.00
CA ASN A 139 24.88 21.96 -6.05
C ASN A 139 24.68 21.41 -4.63
N TRP A 140 24.09 20.21 -4.48
CA TRP A 140 23.97 19.54 -3.19
C TRP A 140 25.36 19.33 -2.53
N MET A 141 26.39 19.05 -3.30
CA MET A 141 27.77 18.89 -2.79
C MET A 141 28.39 20.21 -2.33
N LEU A 142 27.98 21.34 -2.90
CA LEU A 142 28.52 22.67 -2.65
C LEU A 142 27.76 23.46 -1.58
N GLU A 143 26.57 23.00 -1.17
CA GLU A 143 25.72 23.71 -0.22
C GLU A 143 25.82 23.12 1.19
N ASP A 144 25.88 23.99 2.22
CA ASP A 144 25.90 23.55 3.63
C ASP A 144 24.57 22.92 4.07
N LYS A 145 23.46 23.46 3.59
CA LYS A 145 22.09 23.00 3.91
C LYS A 145 21.32 22.69 2.64
N PRO A 146 21.71 21.64 1.94
CA PRO A 146 21.07 21.30 0.66
C PRO A 146 19.63 20.87 0.86
N LYS A 147 18.78 21.29 -0.06
CA LYS A 147 17.39 20.85 -0.12
C LYS A 147 17.24 19.76 -1.17
N ILE A 148 16.60 18.65 -0.79
CA ILE A 148 16.20 17.62 -1.73
C ILE A 148 14.72 17.80 -2.02
N PHE A 149 14.39 18.06 -3.28
CA PHE A 149 13.00 18.21 -3.70
C PHE A 149 12.34 16.86 -3.94
N HIS A 150 11.05 16.78 -3.69
CA HIS A 150 10.25 15.55 -3.86
C HIS A 150 10.43 14.94 -5.26
N ASP A 151 10.42 15.76 -6.30
CA ASP A 151 10.48 15.26 -7.67
C ASP A 151 11.86 14.70 -8.03
N SER A 152 12.93 15.20 -7.42
CA SER A 152 14.30 14.74 -7.64
C SER A 152 14.76 13.65 -6.65
N LEU A 153 13.96 13.29 -5.65
CA LEU A 153 14.37 12.38 -4.58
C LEU A 153 14.87 11.02 -5.09
N LEU A 154 14.15 10.42 -6.03
CA LEU A 154 14.51 9.10 -6.54
C LEU A 154 15.69 9.14 -7.50
N SER A 155 15.81 10.15 -8.34
CA SER A 155 16.98 10.33 -9.20
C SER A 155 18.23 10.65 -8.36
N MET A 156 18.11 11.47 -7.33
CA MET A 156 19.18 11.72 -6.37
C MET A 156 19.60 10.47 -5.61
N LEU A 157 18.65 9.62 -5.20
CA LEU A 157 18.96 8.32 -4.60
C LEU A 157 19.67 7.39 -5.57
N THR A 158 19.23 7.33 -6.82
CA THR A 158 19.87 6.52 -7.87
C THR A 158 21.30 6.99 -8.11
N ALA A 159 21.53 8.29 -8.21
CA ALA A 159 22.85 8.90 -8.30
C ALA A 159 23.72 8.58 -7.08
N ALA A 160 23.16 8.69 -5.88
CA ALA A 160 23.86 8.39 -4.63
C ALA A 160 24.32 6.92 -4.58
N ILE A 161 23.53 6.00 -5.10
CA ILE A 161 23.87 4.57 -5.19
C ILE A 161 24.99 4.37 -6.23
N ALA A 162 24.84 4.91 -7.43
CA ALA A 162 25.77 4.71 -8.54
C ALA A 162 27.15 5.33 -8.27
N PHE A 163 27.19 6.57 -7.79
CA PHE A 163 28.45 7.26 -7.46
C PHE A 163 28.99 6.92 -6.07
N GLY A 164 28.20 6.19 -5.26
CA GLY A 164 28.60 5.78 -3.90
C GLY A 164 28.67 6.95 -2.92
N ILE A 165 27.69 7.87 -2.96
CA ILE A 165 27.59 9.05 -2.09
C ILE A 165 26.83 8.67 -0.83
N LYS A 166 27.55 8.44 0.28
CA LYS A 166 26.96 7.93 1.53
C LYS A 166 25.99 8.91 2.16
N ASP A 167 26.39 10.18 2.30
CA ASP A 167 25.62 11.20 3.01
C ASP A 167 24.29 11.46 2.28
N LEU A 168 24.33 11.63 0.96
CA LEU A 168 23.14 11.79 0.14
C LEU A 168 22.20 10.57 0.23
N LYS A 169 22.78 9.37 0.18
CA LYS A 169 22.01 8.14 0.34
C LYS A 169 21.29 8.10 1.68
N LEU A 170 21.95 8.48 2.78
CA LEU A 170 21.36 8.53 4.10
C LEU A 170 20.23 9.57 4.18
N GLN A 171 20.44 10.77 3.62
CA GLN A 171 19.45 11.82 3.57
C GLN A 171 18.21 11.37 2.77
N CYS A 172 18.41 10.78 1.59
CA CYS A 172 17.29 10.25 0.79
C CYS A 172 16.52 9.16 1.55
N TRP A 173 17.19 8.26 2.24
CA TRP A 173 16.54 7.23 3.04
C TRP A 173 15.86 7.80 4.28
N SER A 174 16.41 8.82 4.91
CA SER A 174 15.73 9.52 6.03
C SER A 174 14.39 10.08 5.59
N LEU A 175 14.34 10.71 4.40
CA LEU A 175 13.07 11.18 3.83
C LEU A 175 12.11 10.03 3.49
N LEU A 176 12.60 8.99 2.80
CA LEU A 176 11.77 7.85 2.40
C LEU A 176 11.27 7.03 3.59
N SER A 177 11.99 7.05 4.72
CA SER A 177 11.62 6.30 5.92
C SER A 177 10.71 7.07 6.87
N ASN A 178 10.49 8.35 6.62
CA ASN A 178 9.62 9.16 7.45
C ASN A 178 8.14 8.81 7.17
N ASP A 179 7.45 8.24 8.16
CA ASP A 179 6.05 7.82 8.04
C ASP A 179 5.10 9.02 7.97
N ASP A 180 5.46 10.16 8.57
CA ASP A 180 4.65 11.38 8.56
C ASP A 180 4.62 12.04 7.17
N MET A 181 5.65 11.79 6.36
CA MET A 181 5.77 12.35 5.00
C MET A 181 4.93 11.61 3.97
N TYR A 182 4.60 10.34 4.23
CA TYR A 182 3.89 9.48 3.30
C TYR A 182 2.61 8.96 3.93
N ASN A 183 1.48 9.55 3.55
CA ASN A 183 0.22 8.86 3.73
C ASN A 183 0.17 7.64 2.78
N GLU A 184 -0.85 6.81 2.93
CA GLU A 184 -0.92 5.53 2.23
C GLU A 184 -1.05 5.69 0.70
N GLU A 185 -1.78 6.71 0.23
CA GLU A 185 -1.92 7.02 -1.20
C GLU A 185 -0.60 7.52 -1.79
N ASN A 186 0.09 8.42 -1.08
CA ASN A 186 1.36 8.98 -1.50
C ASN A 186 2.46 7.91 -1.54
N ALA A 187 2.45 6.96 -0.60
CA ALA A 187 3.33 5.80 -0.63
C ALA A 187 3.13 4.99 -1.92
N PHE A 188 1.89 4.79 -2.35
CA PHE A 188 1.63 4.07 -3.60
C PHE A 188 2.11 4.85 -4.83
N PHE A 189 1.92 6.15 -4.89
CA PHE A 189 2.44 6.97 -5.99
C PHE A 189 3.98 6.99 -6.02
N MET A 190 4.63 7.02 -4.86
CA MET A 190 6.09 6.90 -4.77
C MET A 190 6.56 5.52 -5.24
N TYR A 191 5.82 4.44 -4.92
CA TYR A 191 6.06 3.11 -5.46
C TYR A 191 6.01 3.09 -6.99
N LEU A 192 5.02 3.73 -7.62
CA LEU A 192 4.92 3.83 -9.07
C LEU A 192 6.13 4.57 -9.69
N LYS A 193 6.57 5.67 -9.06
CA LYS A 193 7.80 6.38 -9.47
C LYS A 193 9.03 5.47 -9.32
N ALA A 194 9.17 4.78 -8.18
CA ALA A 194 10.31 3.91 -7.91
C ALA A 194 10.41 2.69 -8.88
N ARG A 195 9.30 2.28 -9.50
CA ARG A 195 9.32 1.29 -10.60
C ARG A 195 10.15 1.77 -11.79
N LYS A 196 9.98 3.03 -12.19
CA LYS A 196 10.70 3.61 -13.33
C LYS A 196 12.20 3.67 -13.07
N PHE A 197 12.61 3.91 -11.82
CA PHE A 197 14.02 3.95 -11.42
C PHE A 197 14.61 2.59 -11.03
N SER A 198 13.85 1.49 -11.17
CA SER A 198 14.31 0.14 -10.81
C SER A 198 14.84 0.03 -9.37
N LEU A 199 14.21 0.71 -8.40
CA LEU A 199 14.59 0.75 -6.98
C LEU A 199 13.78 -0.25 -6.14
N PRO A 200 14.17 -1.55 -6.04
CA PRO A 200 13.36 -2.59 -5.40
C PRO A 200 13.16 -2.38 -3.89
N HIS A 201 14.14 -1.79 -3.21
CA HIS A 201 14.02 -1.53 -1.77
C HIS A 201 13.00 -0.44 -1.48
N VAL A 202 13.00 0.66 -2.24
CA VAL A 202 11.99 1.73 -2.12
C VAL A 202 10.61 1.18 -2.39
N ARG A 203 10.45 0.40 -3.47
CA ARG A 203 9.18 -0.25 -3.82
C ARG A 203 8.62 -1.07 -2.66
N ARG A 204 9.46 -1.89 -2.01
CA ARG A 204 9.05 -2.73 -0.88
C ARG A 204 8.59 -1.91 0.32
N VAL A 205 9.36 -0.87 0.69
CA VAL A 205 9.02 0.03 1.80
C VAL A 205 7.70 0.75 1.54
N MET A 206 7.50 1.26 0.33
CA MET A 206 6.27 1.98 -0.01
C MET A 206 5.05 1.06 -0.03
N LEU A 207 5.17 -0.15 -0.58
CA LEU A 207 4.06 -1.12 -0.57
C LEU A 207 3.68 -1.58 0.85
N SER A 208 4.62 -1.62 1.80
CA SER A 208 4.31 -2.00 3.19
C SER A 208 3.49 -0.95 3.94
N ARG A 209 3.39 0.27 3.43
CA ARG A 209 2.63 1.37 4.02
C ARG A 209 1.18 1.44 3.56
N ILE A 210 0.80 0.69 2.54
CA ILE A 210 -0.58 0.64 2.05
C ILE A 210 -1.41 -0.19 3.05
N LYS A 211 -2.22 0.49 3.87
CA LYS A 211 -3.08 -0.12 4.89
C LYS A 211 -4.55 -0.03 4.47
N LYS A 212 -5.24 1.02 4.90
CA LYS A 212 -6.65 1.28 4.59
C LYS A 212 -6.87 1.64 3.10
N PHE A 213 -5.85 2.16 2.43
CA PHE A 213 -5.91 2.53 1.02
C PHE A 213 -5.99 1.33 0.06
N PHE A 214 -5.86 0.10 0.55
CA PHE A 214 -5.83 -1.09 -0.31
C PHE A 214 -7.07 -1.26 -1.18
N LEU A 215 -8.29 -1.17 -0.63
CA LEU A 215 -9.52 -1.34 -1.42
C LEU A 215 -9.77 -0.20 -2.42
N PRO A 216 -9.54 1.09 -2.10
CA PRO A 216 -9.45 2.15 -3.09
C PRO A 216 -8.46 1.84 -4.23
N LEU A 217 -7.26 1.37 -3.89
CA LEU A 217 -6.27 0.94 -4.88
C LEU A 217 -6.82 -0.20 -5.75
N VAL A 218 -7.44 -1.23 -5.16
CA VAL A 218 -8.05 -2.34 -5.91
C VAL A 218 -9.10 -1.85 -6.89
N SER A 219 -9.83 -0.78 -6.58
CA SER A 219 -10.83 -0.20 -7.48
C SER A 219 -10.22 0.47 -8.72
N SER A 220 -8.94 0.83 -8.70
CA SER A 220 -8.28 1.66 -9.70
C SER A 220 -7.72 0.89 -10.91
N LYS A 221 -7.30 1.63 -11.93
CA LYS A 221 -6.57 1.14 -13.09
C LYS A 221 -5.15 0.68 -12.73
N GLU A 222 -4.53 1.39 -11.81
CA GLU A 222 -3.15 1.14 -11.37
C GLU A 222 -3.02 -0.27 -10.77
N PHE A 223 -4.01 -0.73 -10.01
CA PHE A 223 -4.03 -2.10 -9.48
C PHE A 223 -4.06 -3.16 -10.58
N VAL A 224 -4.98 -3.03 -11.53
CA VAL A 224 -5.10 -4.04 -12.61
C VAL A 224 -3.92 -4.01 -13.58
N SER A 225 -3.18 -2.91 -13.63
CA SER A 225 -1.96 -2.78 -14.45
C SER A 225 -0.68 -3.23 -13.70
N LEU A 226 -0.77 -3.71 -12.46
CA LEU A 226 0.38 -4.29 -11.77
C LEU A 226 0.88 -5.52 -12.50
N ASN A 227 2.20 -5.66 -12.61
CA ASN A 227 2.79 -6.92 -13.07
C ASN A 227 2.73 -7.99 -11.95
N LEU A 228 2.94 -9.23 -12.31
CA LEU A 228 2.87 -10.37 -11.39
C LEU A 228 3.82 -10.23 -10.19
N SER A 229 5.03 -9.71 -10.39
CA SER A 229 6.01 -9.53 -9.32
C SER A 229 5.53 -8.52 -8.28
N ASP A 230 5.00 -7.40 -8.75
CA ASP A 230 4.49 -6.33 -7.89
C ASP A 230 3.21 -6.75 -7.17
N LEU A 231 2.30 -7.44 -7.87
CA LEU A 231 1.12 -8.04 -7.26
C LEU A 231 1.50 -9.02 -6.13
N LYS A 232 2.46 -9.91 -6.39
CA LYS A 232 2.95 -10.84 -5.36
C LYS A 232 3.59 -10.12 -4.17
N CYS A 233 4.34 -9.03 -4.43
CA CYS A 233 4.95 -8.23 -3.37
C CYS A 233 3.89 -7.58 -2.49
N LEU A 234 2.86 -6.98 -3.09
CA LEU A 234 1.73 -6.38 -2.39
C LEU A 234 0.98 -7.42 -1.57
N MET A 235 0.55 -8.53 -2.19
CA MET A 235 -0.34 -9.52 -1.57
C MET A 235 0.31 -10.38 -0.49
N LYS A 236 1.64 -10.54 -0.48
CA LYS A 236 2.37 -11.25 0.59
C LYS A 236 2.36 -10.52 1.92
N GLY A 237 2.22 -9.20 1.90
CA GLY A 237 2.22 -8.36 3.10
C GLY A 237 1.03 -8.64 4.02
N ASN A 238 1.19 -8.29 5.29
CA ASN A 238 0.11 -8.26 6.29
C ASN A 238 -0.34 -6.83 6.59
N SER A 239 0.35 -5.84 6.02
CA SER A 239 0.16 -4.43 6.35
C SER A 239 -1.14 -3.85 5.82
N PHE A 240 -1.63 -4.32 4.69
CA PHE A 240 -2.88 -3.82 4.15
C PHE A 240 -4.10 -4.47 4.83
N ALA A 241 -5.19 -3.71 4.86
CA ALA A 241 -6.37 -4.03 5.62
C ALA A 241 -7.56 -4.38 4.71
N VAL A 242 -8.32 -5.40 5.12
CA VAL A 242 -9.54 -5.86 4.46
C VAL A 242 -10.57 -6.26 5.52
N ASN A 243 -11.84 -6.26 5.17
CA ASN A 243 -12.86 -6.76 6.09
C ASN A 243 -12.81 -8.29 6.20
N ARG A 244 -12.65 -8.98 5.07
CA ARG A 244 -12.59 -10.44 4.98
C ARG A 244 -11.61 -10.90 3.91
N GLU A 245 -11.02 -12.08 4.08
CA GLU A 245 -10.07 -12.65 3.11
C GLU A 245 -10.70 -12.91 1.72
N ILE A 246 -12.02 -13.05 1.63
CA ILE A 246 -12.73 -13.19 0.36
C ILE A 246 -12.55 -11.96 -0.56
N GLU A 247 -12.34 -10.77 0.00
CA GLU A 247 -12.04 -9.55 -0.78
C GLU A 247 -10.71 -9.66 -1.50
N ILE A 248 -9.73 -10.35 -0.88
CA ILE A 248 -8.45 -10.64 -1.54
C ILE A 248 -8.65 -11.58 -2.72
N PHE A 249 -9.43 -12.64 -2.53
CA PHE A 249 -9.77 -13.56 -3.60
C PHE A 249 -10.40 -12.82 -4.79
N TYR A 250 -11.40 -11.98 -4.53
CA TYR A 250 -12.07 -11.21 -5.58
C TYR A 250 -11.18 -10.12 -6.20
N SER A 251 -10.28 -9.53 -5.43
CA SER A 251 -9.28 -8.59 -5.96
C SER A 251 -8.37 -9.28 -6.98
N LEU A 252 -7.94 -10.51 -6.69
CA LEU A 252 -7.12 -11.30 -7.59
C LEU A 252 -7.90 -11.78 -8.82
N ILE A 253 -9.18 -12.13 -8.69
CA ILE A 253 -10.07 -12.39 -9.83
C ILE A 253 -10.12 -11.16 -10.74
N ARG A 254 -10.33 -9.96 -10.17
CA ARG A 254 -10.36 -8.71 -10.94
C ARG A 254 -9.05 -8.46 -11.70
N TRP A 255 -7.91 -8.73 -11.07
CA TRP A 255 -6.61 -8.61 -11.73
C TRP A 255 -6.44 -9.63 -12.87
N LEU A 256 -6.81 -10.88 -12.66
CA LEU A 256 -6.76 -11.94 -13.68
C LEU A 256 -7.67 -11.63 -14.86
N SER A 257 -8.91 -11.21 -14.59
CA SER A 257 -9.93 -10.95 -15.60
C SER A 257 -9.65 -9.70 -16.45
N TYR A 258 -8.76 -8.81 -16.01
CA TYR A 258 -8.40 -7.61 -16.78
C TYR A 258 -7.68 -7.95 -18.09
N ASP A 259 -6.87 -9.00 -18.06
CA ASP A 259 -6.14 -9.53 -19.20
C ASP A 259 -6.03 -11.04 -19.03
N TRP A 260 -7.15 -11.71 -19.28
CA TRP A 260 -7.25 -13.13 -18.98
C TRP A 260 -6.29 -13.97 -19.83
N ASP A 261 -6.19 -13.68 -21.12
CA ASP A 261 -5.43 -14.49 -22.07
C ASP A 261 -3.93 -14.53 -21.72
N GLU A 262 -3.37 -13.40 -21.29
CA GLU A 262 -1.98 -13.35 -20.83
C GLU A 262 -1.80 -13.86 -19.39
N ARG A 263 -2.84 -13.75 -18.53
CA ARG A 263 -2.72 -14.01 -17.08
C ARG A 263 -3.22 -15.38 -16.66
N GLU A 264 -3.90 -16.10 -17.51
CA GLU A 264 -4.38 -17.44 -17.22
C GLU A 264 -3.29 -18.40 -16.70
N PRO A 265 -2.06 -18.44 -17.23
CA PRO A 265 -1.00 -19.31 -16.72
C PRO A 265 -0.60 -19.02 -15.27
N TYR A 266 -0.91 -17.84 -14.76
CA TYR A 266 -0.54 -17.41 -13.40
C TYR A 266 -1.61 -17.71 -12.35
N VAL A 267 -2.78 -18.23 -12.71
CA VAL A 267 -3.92 -18.46 -11.81
C VAL A 267 -3.49 -19.19 -10.54
N THR A 268 -2.85 -20.35 -10.66
CA THR A 268 -2.39 -21.14 -9.49
C THR A 268 -1.42 -20.35 -8.61
N GLN A 269 -0.47 -19.62 -9.22
CA GLN A 269 0.51 -18.84 -8.47
C GLN A 269 -0.16 -17.68 -7.71
N VAL A 270 -1.14 -17.03 -8.32
CA VAL A 270 -1.88 -15.90 -7.76
C VAL A 270 -2.80 -16.39 -6.64
N MET A 271 -3.51 -17.49 -6.85
CA MET A 271 -4.41 -18.06 -5.83
C MET A 271 -3.69 -18.62 -4.60
N ARG A 272 -2.39 -18.91 -4.67
CA ARG A 272 -1.56 -19.23 -3.49
C ARG A 272 -1.37 -18.04 -2.54
N LEU A 273 -1.67 -16.82 -2.97
CA LEU A 273 -1.60 -15.61 -2.14
C LEU A 273 -2.82 -15.43 -1.24
N VAL A 274 -3.91 -16.13 -1.56
CA VAL A 274 -5.14 -16.16 -0.77
C VAL A 274 -4.97 -17.11 0.43
N ARG A 275 -5.38 -16.67 1.60
CA ARG A 275 -5.36 -17.44 2.84
C ARG A 275 -6.70 -18.12 3.06
N PHE A 276 -7.00 -19.16 2.30
CA PHE A 276 -8.28 -19.88 2.36
C PHE A 276 -8.65 -20.36 3.78
N ASN A 277 -7.65 -20.67 4.60
CA ASN A 277 -7.82 -21.01 6.01
C ASN A 277 -8.35 -19.88 6.91
N ASN A 278 -8.35 -18.65 6.43
CA ASN A 278 -8.93 -17.47 7.10
C ASN A 278 -10.30 -17.11 6.55
N MET A 279 -10.82 -17.85 5.58
CA MET A 279 -12.18 -17.66 5.08
C MET A 279 -13.19 -18.38 5.97
N SER A 280 -14.39 -17.81 6.08
CA SER A 280 -15.51 -18.46 6.75
C SER A 280 -16.05 -19.64 5.94
N CYS A 281 -16.62 -20.65 6.63
CA CYS A 281 -17.27 -21.79 5.97
C CYS A 281 -18.30 -21.36 4.90
N PRO A 282 -19.21 -20.43 5.18
CA PRO A 282 -20.16 -19.96 4.14
C PRO A 282 -19.46 -19.43 2.89
N ASN A 283 -18.40 -18.65 3.04
CA ASN A 283 -17.64 -18.15 1.87
C ASN A 283 -16.96 -19.28 1.09
N LEU A 284 -16.41 -20.30 1.78
CA LEU A 284 -15.78 -21.45 1.12
C LEU A 284 -16.84 -22.32 0.41
N LEU A 285 -17.99 -22.57 1.03
CA LEU A 285 -19.11 -23.27 0.41
C LEU A 285 -19.65 -22.51 -0.81
N HIS A 286 -19.80 -21.19 -0.68
CA HIS A 286 -20.17 -20.34 -1.80
C HIS A 286 -19.18 -20.48 -2.97
N LEU A 287 -17.88 -20.46 -2.72
CA LEU A 287 -16.87 -20.65 -3.76
C LEU A 287 -16.88 -22.08 -4.35
N LYS A 288 -17.27 -23.07 -3.58
CA LYS A 288 -17.38 -24.47 -4.05
C LYS A 288 -18.59 -24.68 -4.98
N HIS A 289 -19.73 -24.08 -4.65
CA HIS A 289 -21.01 -24.35 -5.30
C HIS A 289 -21.53 -23.21 -6.21
N TYR A 290 -20.80 -22.10 -6.27
CA TYR A 290 -21.25 -20.91 -7.01
C TYR A 290 -20.95 -21.04 -8.49
N PHE A 291 -22.02 -21.36 -9.33
CA PHE A 291 -21.69 -21.68 -10.67
C PHE A 291 -22.68 -21.69 -11.75
N LYS A 292 -22.84 -20.61 -12.42
CA LYS A 292 -23.47 -20.72 -13.75
C LYS A 292 -22.65 -20.09 -14.89
N SER A 293 -21.77 -19.18 -14.65
CA SER A 293 -20.84 -18.59 -15.63
C SER A 293 -20.21 -17.33 -15.02
N GLY A 294 -19.01 -16.94 -15.45
CA GLY A 294 -18.40 -15.68 -15.05
C GLY A 294 -16.91 -15.78 -14.69
N GLU A 295 -16.36 -14.64 -14.31
CA GLU A 295 -14.93 -14.49 -14.03
C GLU A 295 -14.47 -15.38 -12.87
N VAL A 296 -15.31 -15.58 -11.86
CA VAL A 296 -15.00 -16.42 -10.69
C VAL A 296 -14.86 -17.88 -11.08
N ASN A 297 -15.76 -18.39 -11.94
CA ASN A 297 -15.74 -19.78 -12.38
C ASN A 297 -14.48 -20.18 -13.11
N ARG A 298 -13.97 -19.32 -13.98
CA ARG A 298 -12.71 -19.59 -14.73
C ARG A 298 -11.56 -19.96 -13.80
N VAL A 299 -11.62 -19.49 -12.55
CA VAL A 299 -10.62 -19.75 -11.53
C VAL A 299 -11.03 -20.91 -10.64
N THR A 300 -12.27 -20.93 -10.12
CA THR A 300 -12.72 -21.95 -9.15
C THR A 300 -12.88 -23.34 -9.74
N TYR A 301 -13.16 -23.48 -11.04
CA TYR A 301 -13.25 -24.81 -11.69
C TYR A 301 -11.92 -25.53 -11.85
N ARG A 302 -10.79 -24.90 -11.56
CA ARG A 302 -9.50 -25.58 -11.60
C ARG A 302 -9.37 -26.56 -10.44
N ASP A 303 -9.04 -27.79 -10.71
CA ASP A 303 -8.93 -28.88 -9.72
C ASP A 303 -8.06 -28.50 -8.52
N GLU A 304 -6.93 -27.83 -8.78
CA GLU A 304 -6.04 -27.37 -7.70
C GLU A 304 -6.73 -26.40 -6.74
N ILE A 305 -7.61 -25.53 -7.25
CA ILE A 305 -8.32 -24.52 -6.44
C ILE A 305 -9.49 -25.21 -5.72
N GLN A 306 -10.24 -26.09 -6.39
CA GLN A 306 -11.29 -26.91 -5.80
C GLN A 306 -10.77 -27.77 -4.65
N ASN A 307 -9.66 -28.47 -4.87
CA ASN A 307 -9.01 -29.27 -3.86
C ASN A 307 -8.59 -28.43 -2.65
N LYS A 308 -8.08 -27.21 -2.90
CA LYS A 308 -7.70 -26.29 -1.83
C LYS A 308 -8.90 -25.78 -1.04
N ILE A 309 -10.00 -25.45 -1.71
CA ILE A 309 -11.26 -25.05 -1.06
C ILE A 309 -11.78 -26.21 -0.21
N GLN A 310 -11.83 -27.44 -0.75
CA GLN A 310 -12.27 -28.63 -0.06
C GLN A 310 -11.43 -28.92 1.20
N GLN A 311 -10.10 -28.93 1.09
CA GLN A 311 -9.20 -29.13 2.22
C GLN A 311 -9.43 -28.11 3.34
N ASN A 312 -9.71 -26.85 3.00
CA ASN A 312 -9.97 -25.82 4.00
C ASN A 312 -11.38 -25.93 4.60
N LEU A 313 -12.36 -26.43 3.86
CA LEU A 313 -13.69 -26.76 4.40
C LEU A 313 -13.57 -27.90 5.43
N GLU A 314 -12.90 -29.00 5.08
CA GLU A 314 -12.64 -30.14 5.99
C GLU A 314 -11.91 -29.67 7.26
N ALA A 315 -10.85 -28.87 7.09
CA ALA A 315 -10.11 -28.32 8.22
C ALA A 315 -10.98 -27.41 9.12
N ALA A 316 -11.90 -26.64 8.55
CA ALA A 316 -12.82 -25.79 9.30
C ALA A 316 -13.85 -26.60 10.10
N VAL A 317 -14.33 -27.72 9.55
CA VAL A 317 -15.23 -28.67 10.25
C VAL A 317 -14.50 -29.35 11.40
N VAL A 318 -13.31 -29.87 11.15
CA VAL A 318 -12.47 -30.50 12.21
C VAL A 318 -12.14 -29.48 13.30
N LYS A 319 -11.82 -28.25 12.96
CA LYS A 319 -11.56 -27.18 13.93
C LYS A 319 -12.79 -26.91 14.79
N LYS A 320 -13.99 -26.97 14.22
CA LYS A 320 -15.24 -26.76 14.95
C LYS A 320 -15.55 -27.93 15.89
N SER A 321 -15.38 -29.17 15.44
CA SER A 321 -15.53 -30.37 16.29
C SER A 321 -14.48 -30.42 17.43
N ASN A 322 -13.26 -29.99 17.18
CA ASN A 322 -12.17 -29.94 18.16
C ASN A 322 -12.24 -28.72 19.09
N LEU A 323 -13.09 -27.72 18.85
CA LEU A 323 -13.29 -26.60 19.77
C LEU A 323 -13.82 -27.05 21.13
N ILE A 324 -14.47 -28.20 21.21
CA ILE A 324 -14.84 -28.87 22.45
C ILE A 324 -13.56 -29.37 23.19
N TYR A 325 -12.51 -29.71 22.47
CA TYR A 325 -11.21 -30.19 22.99
C TYR A 325 -10.13 -29.09 23.01
N ALA A 326 -10.27 -28.02 22.26
CA ALA A 326 -9.22 -27.02 22.00
C ALA A 326 -9.00 -25.97 23.12
N LYS A 327 -9.66 -26.11 24.27
CA LYS A 327 -9.21 -25.41 25.50
C LYS A 327 -7.80 -25.82 25.93
N VAL A 328 -7.20 -26.85 25.34
CA VAL A 328 -5.92 -27.48 25.77
C VAL A 328 -4.78 -27.34 24.78
N MET A 329 -5.03 -27.06 23.50
CA MET A 329 -3.96 -26.91 22.50
C MET A 329 -3.96 -25.50 21.93
N ASN A 330 -2.85 -24.79 22.11
CA ASN A 330 -2.54 -23.52 21.42
C ASN A 330 -2.53 -23.77 19.90
N ALA A 331 -3.72 -23.76 19.28
CA ALA A 331 -3.85 -23.83 17.84
C ALA A 331 -3.04 -22.68 17.21
N ARG A 332 -2.07 -23.01 16.36
CA ARG A 332 -1.29 -22.04 15.59
C ARG A 332 -2.28 -21.09 14.92
N LYS A 333 -2.38 -19.86 15.45
CA LYS A 333 -3.15 -18.80 14.80
C LYS A 333 -2.39 -18.46 13.51
N PHE A 334 -3.02 -18.71 12.38
CA PHE A 334 -2.48 -18.24 11.12
C PHE A 334 -2.50 -16.70 11.13
N PRO A 335 -1.47 -16.03 10.60
CA PRO A 335 -1.44 -14.57 10.58
C PRO A 335 -2.63 -14.04 9.79
N THR A 336 -3.42 -13.21 10.43
CA THR A 336 -4.53 -12.48 9.80
C THR A 336 -4.02 -11.18 9.20
N ARG A 337 -4.71 -10.65 8.23
CA ARG A 337 -4.50 -9.27 7.75
C ARG A 337 -5.14 -8.29 8.71
N SER A 338 -4.74 -7.02 8.62
CA SER A 338 -5.43 -5.98 9.37
C SER A 338 -6.90 -5.90 8.96
N TRP A 339 -7.78 -5.69 9.93
CA TRP A 339 -9.21 -5.61 9.67
C TRP A 339 -9.64 -4.17 9.47
N ILE A 340 -10.58 -3.94 8.53
CA ILE A 340 -11.23 -2.65 8.34
C ILE A 340 -12.75 -2.79 8.27
N TYR A 341 -13.41 -1.69 8.58
CA TYR A 341 -14.84 -1.52 8.48
C TYR A 341 -15.17 -0.17 7.81
N ASP A 342 -16.07 -0.23 6.82
CA ASP A 342 -16.69 0.92 6.17
C ASP A 342 -18.19 0.82 6.40
N SER A 343 -18.78 1.82 7.06
CA SER A 343 -20.23 1.86 7.36
C SER A 343 -21.11 1.91 6.12
N ASN A 344 -20.59 2.37 4.99
CA ASN A 344 -21.31 2.45 3.72
C ASN A 344 -21.19 1.16 2.88
N CYS A 345 -20.42 0.18 3.34
CA CYS A 345 -20.32 -1.11 2.69
C CYS A 345 -21.36 -2.09 3.24
N GLU A 346 -22.22 -2.60 2.38
CA GLU A 346 -23.35 -3.47 2.77
C GLU A 346 -22.95 -4.81 3.41
N TYR A 347 -21.69 -5.23 3.25
CA TYR A 347 -21.19 -6.51 3.75
C TYR A 347 -20.03 -6.37 4.74
N HIS A 348 -19.59 -5.15 5.06
CA HIS A 348 -18.59 -4.94 6.10
C HIS A 348 -19.21 -5.08 7.49
N HIS A 349 -19.04 -6.24 8.08
CA HIS A 349 -19.50 -6.54 9.43
C HIS A 349 -18.43 -7.32 10.20
N LYS A 350 -18.47 -7.26 11.53
CA LYS A 350 -17.69 -8.19 12.38
C LYS A 350 -18.17 -9.63 12.10
N ILE A 351 -17.28 -10.61 12.26
CA ILE A 351 -17.57 -12.03 11.95
C ILE A 351 -18.79 -12.53 12.73
N ASN A 352 -18.96 -12.08 13.98
CA ASN A 352 -20.06 -12.49 14.86
C ASN A 352 -21.30 -11.58 14.77
N CYS A 353 -21.35 -10.67 13.80
CA CYS A 353 -22.50 -9.80 13.62
C CYS A 353 -23.69 -10.59 13.03
N ARG A 354 -24.88 -10.43 13.60
CA ARG A 354 -26.13 -11.05 13.06
C ARG A 354 -26.45 -10.62 11.64
N ASN A 355 -26.01 -9.42 11.24
CA ASN A 355 -26.21 -8.88 9.89
C ASN A 355 -25.05 -9.24 8.93
N ALA A 356 -24.12 -10.09 9.36
CA ALA A 356 -23.02 -10.53 8.50
C ALA A 356 -23.59 -11.33 7.31
N LYS A 357 -23.49 -10.76 6.12
CA LYS A 357 -23.93 -11.38 4.86
C LYS A 357 -22.81 -12.16 4.22
N GLU A 358 -23.17 -13.13 3.41
CA GLU A 358 -22.27 -13.77 2.48
C GLU A 358 -21.83 -12.78 1.41
N VAL A 359 -20.54 -12.75 1.09
CA VAL A 359 -19.97 -11.76 0.14
C VAL A 359 -19.90 -12.38 -1.24
N THR A 360 -20.70 -11.87 -2.16
CA THR A 360 -20.66 -12.27 -3.57
C THR A 360 -19.72 -11.38 -4.37
N TYR A 361 -19.22 -11.87 -5.51
CA TYR A 361 -18.38 -11.07 -6.41
C TYR A 361 -19.11 -9.81 -6.90
N LYS A 362 -20.43 -9.90 -7.13
CA LYS A 362 -21.27 -8.76 -7.52
C LYS A 362 -21.31 -7.67 -6.44
N MET A 363 -21.47 -8.04 -5.17
CA MET A 363 -21.43 -7.11 -4.04
C MET A 363 -20.07 -6.44 -3.96
N PHE A 364 -18.98 -7.21 -4.06
CA PHE A 364 -17.64 -6.68 -4.08
C PHE A 364 -17.42 -5.66 -5.22
N ILE A 365 -17.80 -5.99 -6.45
CA ILE A 365 -17.70 -5.05 -7.58
C ILE A 365 -18.56 -3.79 -7.38
N ASN A 366 -19.73 -3.91 -6.79
CA ASN A 366 -20.56 -2.74 -6.48
C ASN A 366 -19.87 -1.83 -5.44
N TYR A 367 -19.25 -2.42 -4.43
CA TYR A 367 -18.45 -1.65 -3.46
C TYR A 367 -17.26 -0.96 -4.11
N LEU A 368 -16.52 -1.61 -5.01
CA LEU A 368 -15.46 -0.95 -5.77
C LEU A 368 -15.98 0.23 -6.62
N LYS A 369 -17.19 0.12 -7.19
CA LYS A 369 -17.82 1.25 -7.89
C LYS A 369 -18.15 2.41 -6.95
N LEU A 370 -18.56 2.12 -5.72
CA LEU A 370 -18.77 3.13 -4.68
C LEU A 370 -17.43 3.85 -4.41
N LEU A 371 -16.36 3.11 -4.16
CA LEU A 371 -15.03 3.68 -3.92
C LEU A 371 -14.52 4.56 -5.08
N GLN A 372 -14.79 4.17 -6.32
CA GLN A 372 -14.42 4.99 -7.49
C GLN A 372 -15.15 6.34 -7.58
N ARG A 373 -16.35 6.43 -7.01
CA ARG A 373 -17.17 7.65 -7.01
C ARG A 373 -16.98 8.51 -5.78
N SER A 374 -16.50 7.90 -4.70
CA SER A 374 -16.17 8.59 -3.47
C SER A 374 -14.95 9.50 -3.66
N GLY A 375 -14.89 10.56 -2.90
CA GLY A 375 -13.75 11.49 -2.95
C GLY A 375 -12.46 10.86 -2.44
N SER A 376 -11.34 11.53 -2.68
CA SER A 376 -10.00 11.06 -2.30
C SER A 376 -9.82 10.89 -0.78
N PHE A 377 -10.63 11.51 0.04
CA PHE A 377 -10.57 11.41 1.51
C PHE A 377 -11.45 10.31 2.10
N TYR A 378 -12.29 9.67 1.30
CA TYR A 378 -13.29 8.71 1.76
C TYR A 378 -12.72 7.57 2.60
N TRP A 379 -11.56 7.03 2.21
CA TRP A 379 -10.92 5.92 2.89
C TRP A 379 -10.33 6.29 4.27
N HIS A 380 -10.20 7.57 4.58
CA HIS A 380 -9.74 8.03 5.89
C HIS A 380 -10.71 7.66 6.99
N ASP A 381 -12.00 7.62 6.66
CA ASP A 381 -13.09 7.29 7.60
C ASP A 381 -13.21 5.79 7.85
N PHE A 382 -12.42 4.96 7.18
CA PHE A 382 -12.40 3.53 7.46
C PHE A 382 -11.90 3.26 8.87
N VAL A 383 -12.66 2.46 9.60
CA VAL A 383 -12.32 2.08 10.96
C VAL A 383 -11.44 0.84 10.95
N SER A 384 -10.39 0.79 11.77
CA SER A 384 -9.47 -0.35 11.88
C SER A 384 -9.66 -1.11 13.20
N ALA A 385 -9.11 -2.33 13.27
CA ALA A 385 -9.27 -3.26 14.40
C ALA A 385 -8.79 -2.75 15.75
N ASP A 386 -8.00 -1.68 15.76
CA ASP A 386 -7.45 -1.11 17.01
C ASP A 386 -8.51 -0.40 17.86
N ASP A 387 -9.74 -0.24 17.34
CA ASP A 387 -10.89 0.34 18.04
C ASP A 387 -11.78 -0.78 18.60
N ASP A 388 -11.55 -1.21 19.83
CA ASP A 388 -12.29 -2.29 20.48
C ASP A 388 -13.80 -1.99 20.68
N ASN A 389 -14.18 -0.71 20.63
CA ASN A 389 -15.55 -0.23 20.87
C ASN A 389 -16.44 -0.14 19.63
N ILE A 390 -16.02 -0.67 18.48
CA ILE A 390 -16.79 -0.52 17.26
C ILE A 390 -17.93 -1.53 17.21
N HIS A 391 -19.14 -1.03 17.29
CA HIS A 391 -20.35 -1.77 16.94
C HIS A 391 -20.62 -1.58 15.44
N CYS A 392 -20.44 -2.61 14.63
CA CYS A 392 -20.74 -2.57 13.18
C CYS A 392 -22.25 -2.44 12.89
N CYS A 393 -23.09 -2.68 13.88
CA CYS A 393 -24.53 -2.44 13.85
C CYS A 393 -24.93 -1.83 15.17
N GLN A 394 -25.85 -0.85 15.17
CA GLN A 394 -26.47 -0.36 16.40
C GLN A 394 -27.22 -1.53 17.04
N VAL A 395 -26.80 -1.92 18.23
CA VAL A 395 -27.59 -2.81 19.08
C VAL A 395 -28.74 -1.94 19.59
N ASN A 396 -29.94 -2.09 19.05
CA ASN A 396 -31.13 -1.64 19.71
C ASN A 396 -31.31 -2.54 20.97
N ASP A 397 -30.77 -2.05 22.11
CA ASP A 397 -30.99 -2.68 23.42
C ASP A 397 -32.42 -2.51 23.90
N GLN A 398 -33.35 -3.04 23.14
CA GLN A 398 -34.72 -3.27 23.60
C GLN A 398 -35.23 -4.63 23.07
N ILE A 399 -34.63 -5.70 23.59
CA ILE A 399 -35.36 -6.98 23.69
C ILE A 399 -34.80 -7.72 24.90
N THR A 400 -35.65 -7.89 25.87
CA THR A 400 -35.61 -8.72 27.06
C THR A 400 -34.85 -10.02 26.92
N ASP A 401 -34.16 -10.38 28.01
CA ASP A 401 -33.57 -11.67 28.33
C ASP A 401 -34.46 -12.85 27.86
N GLU A 402 -34.16 -13.37 26.69
CA GLU A 402 -34.40 -14.77 26.39
C GLU A 402 -33.09 -15.30 25.77
N SER A 403 -32.57 -16.30 26.42
CA SER A 403 -31.35 -17.03 26.09
C SER A 403 -31.40 -17.59 24.65
N VAL A 404 -31.08 -16.76 23.67
CA VAL A 404 -30.86 -17.20 22.30
C VAL A 404 -29.35 -17.34 22.11
N THR A 405 -28.88 -18.59 22.14
CA THR A 405 -27.56 -18.94 21.67
C THR A 405 -27.27 -18.31 20.31
N PRO A 406 -26.08 -17.74 20.06
CA PRO A 406 -25.75 -17.15 18.78
C PRO A 406 -25.94 -18.20 17.70
N THR A 407 -26.82 -17.92 16.75
CA THR A 407 -26.93 -18.74 15.54
C THR A 407 -25.66 -18.51 14.77
N GLU A 408 -24.61 -19.23 15.14
CA GLU A 408 -23.46 -19.45 14.28
C GLU A 408 -24.03 -19.97 12.95
N LEU A 409 -23.68 -19.29 11.85
CA LEU A 409 -23.91 -19.79 10.50
C LEU A 409 -23.20 -21.15 10.41
N ASN A 410 -23.96 -22.20 10.70
CA ASN A 410 -23.46 -23.55 10.87
C ASN A 410 -23.28 -24.21 9.51
N CYS A 411 -22.07 -24.57 9.14
CA CYS A 411 -21.85 -25.73 8.29
C CYS A 411 -22.33 -26.95 9.09
N SER A 412 -23.53 -27.42 8.86
CA SER A 412 -24.01 -28.66 9.48
C SER A 412 -23.31 -29.86 8.83
N LEU A 413 -23.05 -30.89 9.61
CA LEU A 413 -22.53 -32.17 9.09
C LEU A 413 -23.46 -32.79 8.04
N GLU A 414 -24.75 -32.45 8.08
CA GLU A 414 -25.78 -32.89 7.13
C GLU A 414 -25.55 -32.27 5.72
N GLU A 415 -25.09 -31.02 5.60
CA GLU A 415 -24.76 -30.43 4.30
C GLU A 415 -23.55 -31.07 3.62
N LEU A 416 -22.64 -31.67 4.40
CA LEU A 416 -21.51 -32.43 3.89
C LEU A 416 -21.89 -33.85 3.48
N SER A 417 -22.87 -34.49 4.14
CA SER A 417 -23.35 -35.82 3.79
C SER A 417 -24.17 -35.88 2.51
N LEU A 418 -24.81 -34.77 2.11
CA LEU A 418 -25.50 -34.66 0.83
C LEU A 418 -24.53 -34.60 -0.37
N ILE A 419 -23.27 -34.26 -0.12
CA ILE A 419 -22.23 -34.14 -1.16
C ILE A 419 -21.70 -35.52 -1.57
N ASP A 420 -21.60 -36.48 -0.65
CA ASP A 420 -21.12 -37.82 -0.94
C ASP A 420 -22.17 -38.70 -1.66
N THR A 421 -23.46 -38.33 -1.59
CA THR A 421 -24.52 -39.11 -2.26
C THR A 421 -24.69 -38.73 -3.73
N GLU A 422 -24.32 -37.53 -4.17
CA GLU A 422 -24.39 -37.15 -5.59
C GLU A 422 -23.20 -37.67 -6.42
N VAL A 423 -22.04 -37.92 -5.79
CA VAL A 423 -20.86 -38.47 -6.48
C VAL A 423 -20.98 -39.97 -6.72
N SER A 424 -21.77 -40.68 -5.88
CA SER A 424 -22.00 -42.11 -6.03
C SER A 424 -23.05 -42.50 -7.07
N SER A 425 -23.87 -41.55 -7.51
CA SER A 425 -24.93 -41.82 -8.48
C SER A 425 -24.55 -41.59 -9.94
N THR A 426 -23.39 -40.98 -10.21
CA THR A 426 -22.92 -40.67 -11.59
C THR A 426 -21.94 -41.72 -12.15
N THR A 427 -21.58 -42.73 -11.41
CA THR A 427 -20.62 -43.79 -11.86
C THR A 427 -21.28 -45.12 -12.29
N LEU A 428 -22.59 -45.20 -12.41
CA LEU A 428 -23.29 -46.44 -12.75
C LEU A 428 -24.26 -46.32 -13.93
N THR A 429 -23.93 -45.62 -14.99
CA THR A 429 -24.65 -45.77 -16.27
C THR A 429 -23.70 -45.55 -17.45
N ASN A 430 -22.81 -46.51 -17.71
CA ASN A 430 -22.26 -46.72 -19.05
C ASN A 430 -21.75 -48.16 -19.12
N THR A 431 -22.67 -49.12 -19.34
CA THR A 431 -22.44 -50.38 -20.03
C THR A 431 -23.79 -50.85 -20.60
N GLU A 432 -24.05 -50.45 -21.86
CA GLU A 432 -24.61 -51.27 -22.91
C GLU A 432 -24.51 -50.52 -24.23
#